data_a32b288231b18004c7c284168161d8c9
#
_entry.id   a32b288231b18004c7c284168161d8c9
#
_cell.length_a   1.000
_cell.length_b   1.000
_cell.length_c   1.000
_cell.angle_alpha   90.00
_cell.angle_beta   90.00
_cell.angle_gamma   90.00
#
_symmetry.space_group_name_H-M   'P 1'
#
loop_
_entity.id
_entity.type
_entity.pdbx_description
1 polymer ?
#
loop_
_entity_poly.entity_id
_entity_poly.type
_entity_poly.pdbx_seq_one_letter_code
_entity_poly.pdbx_strand_id
1 'polypeptide(L)'
;MEDQSFHPYIPADRVAPEMTAVSVLLGAVLAIVFGAANAYLGLRVGMTISASIPAAVLSMGLTRFILKRDSILENNMVQTIGSAGESVAAGAIFTLPALFMWAQEGLVAEPSMLEIGLIALFGGVLGILFMIPLRRALIVKEHGVLAYPEGQACAEVLIAGEEGGTKASTVFAGLGIAAFYKFIADGLKWFPSEVHTEVPGYKGAGFGLDILPALAGVGYICGFKVSSYMFAGGVLAWFVIMPMIAVFGGSAVLFPAKVTVTELFAEGGSFALWSTYIRYIGAGAVLTGGLIGLLESLPLIIRTFHDALGDFGQNGASTLRTEQDLSMKTLIGGILFIIAALWALPMIPLNAFGALLVAVFGFFFATVSSRMVGLIGSSNNPVSGMAIATLLVSTLLLKNTGNDGAMGMVTVISIGGIICVVAAIAGDISQDLKTGFLVGATPKKQQIGEILGVICSAIAIGSIMYLLNSAWGYGSAELPAPQAMLMKMVVEGVMLGNLPWNLVLIGVFLSLAMWILGIPVLAVAIGVYLPIHLSAPIMVGGLLRRYMESRNFADAAERTNCVQSGVLYSSGLIAGEGLIGILLAILAVMDLDLDMSKTINLGNVGGLVVFALLVATIYAACQKGRKSRP
;
A
#
# COMPACT_ATOMS: atom_id res chain seq x y z
N MET A 1 -33.95 -26.74 3.20
CA MET A 1 -32.76 -25.86 3.31
C MET A 1 -33.30 -24.57 3.91
N GLU A 2 -33.09 -24.41 5.22
CA GLU A 2 -33.52 -23.21 5.94
C GLU A 2 -32.78 -22.01 5.35
N ASP A 3 -33.56 -20.99 5.05
CA ASP A 3 -33.13 -19.70 4.56
C ASP A 3 -32.30 -19.02 5.68
N GLN A 4 -30.98 -19.26 5.70
CA GLN A 4 -30.06 -18.54 6.60
C GLN A 4 -29.85 -17.13 6.04
N SER A 5 -30.92 -16.33 6.10
CA SER A 5 -30.83 -14.90 5.82
C SER A 5 -29.88 -14.28 6.85
N PHE A 6 -28.75 -13.77 6.35
CA PHE A 6 -27.80 -13.05 7.18
C PHE A 6 -28.50 -11.83 7.83
N HIS A 7 -28.37 -11.67 9.15
CA HIS A 7 -28.90 -10.54 9.89
C HIS A 7 -27.76 -9.60 10.30
N PRO A 8 -27.74 -8.36 9.80
CA PRO A 8 -26.73 -7.39 10.20
C PRO A 8 -26.93 -6.93 11.66
N TYR A 9 -25.85 -6.41 12.28
CA TYR A 9 -25.88 -5.94 13.68
C TYR A 9 -26.95 -4.87 13.91
N ILE A 10 -27.06 -3.87 13.01
CA ILE A 10 -28.17 -2.91 13.00
C ILE A 10 -29.19 -3.35 11.95
N PRO A 11 -30.41 -3.76 12.35
CA PRO A 11 -31.45 -4.22 11.43
C PRO A 11 -31.82 -3.17 10.37
N ALA A 12 -32.30 -3.63 9.23
CA ALA A 12 -32.62 -2.77 8.08
C ALA A 12 -33.76 -1.76 8.33
N ASP A 13 -34.67 -2.05 9.24
CA ASP A 13 -35.80 -1.23 9.66
C ASP A 13 -35.38 -0.13 10.64
N ARG A 14 -34.27 -0.29 11.34
CA ARG A 14 -33.76 0.71 12.30
C ARG A 14 -33.02 1.81 11.57
N VAL A 15 -33.48 3.06 11.73
CA VAL A 15 -32.82 4.27 11.23
C VAL A 15 -31.91 4.82 12.32
N ALA A 16 -30.60 4.90 12.04
CA ALA A 16 -29.59 5.49 12.91
C ALA A 16 -28.79 6.55 12.15
N PRO A 17 -28.16 7.52 12.84
CA PRO A 17 -27.26 8.47 12.18
C PRO A 17 -26.11 7.75 11.51
N GLU A 18 -25.85 8.06 10.24
CA GLU A 18 -24.75 7.48 9.44
C GLU A 18 -23.88 8.58 8.85
N MET A 19 -24.43 9.31 7.86
CA MET A 19 -23.73 10.35 7.13
C MET A 19 -24.11 11.72 7.74
N THR A 20 -23.38 12.14 8.77
CA THR A 20 -23.56 13.42 9.44
C THR A 20 -22.41 14.37 9.07
N ALA A 21 -22.56 15.68 9.31
CA ALA A 21 -21.47 16.63 9.09
C ALA A 21 -20.21 16.25 9.90
N VAL A 22 -20.40 15.70 11.09
CA VAL A 22 -19.29 15.26 11.95
C VAL A 22 -18.59 14.06 11.35
N SER A 23 -19.33 13.02 10.93
CA SER A 23 -18.71 11.84 10.31
C SER A 23 -17.99 12.18 9.01
N VAL A 24 -18.55 13.07 8.19
CA VAL A 24 -17.91 13.52 6.94
C VAL A 24 -16.62 14.31 7.20
N LEU A 25 -16.67 15.30 8.11
CA LEU A 25 -15.49 16.12 8.42
C LEU A 25 -14.37 15.29 9.07
N LEU A 26 -14.71 14.45 10.03
CA LEU A 26 -13.73 13.59 10.69
C LEU A 26 -13.13 12.57 9.70
N GLY A 27 -13.99 11.96 8.87
CA GLY A 27 -13.55 11.06 7.80
C GLY A 27 -12.64 11.75 6.80
N ALA A 28 -12.96 12.97 6.36
CA ALA A 28 -12.13 13.77 5.46
C ALA A 28 -10.75 14.09 6.06
N VAL A 29 -10.68 14.44 7.33
CA VAL A 29 -9.40 14.66 8.04
C VAL A 29 -8.59 13.36 8.08
N LEU A 30 -9.22 12.25 8.45
CA LEU A 30 -8.53 10.95 8.49
C LEU A 30 -8.09 10.49 7.10
N ALA A 31 -8.86 10.76 6.03
CA ALA A 31 -8.47 10.46 4.66
C ALA A 31 -7.16 11.16 4.28
N ILE A 32 -7.01 12.44 4.61
CA ILE A 32 -5.77 13.19 4.36
C ILE A 32 -4.62 12.65 5.22
N VAL A 33 -4.87 12.41 6.51
CA VAL A 33 -3.86 11.93 7.46
C VAL A 33 -3.33 10.55 7.06
N PHE A 34 -4.22 9.59 6.81
CA PHE A 34 -3.81 8.25 6.40
C PHE A 34 -3.25 8.23 4.98
N GLY A 35 -3.78 9.06 4.08
CA GLY A 35 -3.21 9.26 2.75
C GLY A 35 -1.77 9.74 2.81
N ALA A 36 -1.48 10.75 3.63
CA ALA A 36 -0.13 11.28 3.83
C ALA A 36 0.82 10.25 4.47
N ALA A 37 0.37 9.57 5.53
CA ALA A 37 1.17 8.56 6.21
C ALA A 37 1.50 7.37 5.29
N ASN A 38 0.52 6.90 4.53
CA ASN A 38 0.72 5.79 3.60
C ASN A 38 1.54 6.20 2.36
N ALA A 39 1.40 7.45 1.89
CA ALA A 39 2.26 7.97 0.84
C ALA A 39 3.74 7.95 1.28
N TYR A 40 4.04 8.46 2.45
CA TYR A 40 5.38 8.43 3.01
C TYR A 40 5.91 6.99 3.16
N LEU A 41 5.13 6.11 3.81
CA LEU A 41 5.52 4.72 4.03
C LEU A 41 5.75 3.98 2.71
N GLY A 42 4.80 4.06 1.78
CA GLY A 42 4.85 3.33 0.52
C GLY A 42 5.99 3.80 -0.38
N LEU A 43 6.33 5.10 -0.35
CA LEU A 43 7.49 5.64 -1.06
C LEU A 43 8.82 5.20 -0.43
N ARG A 44 8.84 4.96 0.87
CA ARG A 44 10.03 4.49 1.56
C ARG A 44 10.23 2.98 1.44
N VAL A 45 9.18 2.20 1.62
CA VAL A 45 9.23 0.73 1.74
C VAL A 45 8.69 -0.01 0.51
N GLY A 46 7.90 0.66 -0.33
CA GLY A 46 7.23 0.03 -1.48
C GLY A 46 6.02 -0.82 -1.10
N MET A 47 5.51 -0.66 0.11
CA MET A 47 4.31 -1.36 0.62
C MET A 47 3.38 -0.35 1.29
N THR A 48 2.09 -0.63 1.23
CA THR A 48 1.04 0.13 1.92
C THR A 48 0.27 -0.78 2.86
N ILE A 49 -0.42 -0.20 3.82
CA ILE A 49 -1.17 -0.94 4.84
C ILE A 49 -2.57 -0.35 4.92
N SER A 50 -3.57 -1.22 4.97
CA SER A 50 -4.97 -0.80 5.12
C SER A 50 -5.18 0.04 6.38
N ALA A 51 -5.83 1.19 6.20
CA ALA A 51 -6.19 2.11 7.26
C ALA A 51 -7.59 1.84 7.84
N SER A 52 -8.38 0.90 7.31
CA SER A 52 -9.76 0.65 7.71
C SER A 52 -9.91 0.41 9.22
N ILE A 53 -9.14 -0.52 9.80
CA ILE A 53 -9.21 -0.81 11.24
C ILE A 53 -8.68 0.36 12.08
N PRO A 54 -7.51 0.97 11.80
CA PRO A 54 -7.05 2.16 12.51
C PRO A 54 -8.04 3.32 12.46
N ALA A 55 -8.64 3.58 11.29
CA ALA A 55 -9.64 4.62 11.12
C ALA A 55 -10.90 4.36 11.96
N ALA A 56 -11.40 3.12 12.00
CA ALA A 56 -12.52 2.73 12.84
C ALA A 56 -12.21 2.98 14.33
N VAL A 57 -11.04 2.58 14.79
CA VAL A 57 -10.63 2.72 16.19
C VAL A 57 -10.43 4.19 16.57
N LEU A 58 -9.78 4.98 15.71
CA LEU A 58 -9.61 6.42 15.93
C LEU A 58 -10.95 7.15 15.89
N SER A 59 -11.85 6.77 14.97
CA SER A 59 -13.19 7.31 14.91
C SER A 59 -13.92 7.11 16.24
N MET A 60 -14.02 5.88 16.73
CA MET A 60 -14.67 5.57 18.00
C MET A 60 -14.04 6.33 19.16
N GLY A 61 -12.70 6.43 19.19
CA GLY A 61 -12.00 7.23 20.21
C GLY A 61 -12.38 8.70 20.18
N LEU A 62 -12.34 9.33 19.01
CA LEU A 62 -12.63 10.76 18.85
C LEU A 62 -14.12 11.08 19.06
N THR A 63 -15.02 10.26 18.49
CA THR A 63 -16.47 10.49 18.61
C THR A 63 -16.94 10.30 20.04
N ARG A 64 -16.50 9.28 20.74
CA ARG A 64 -16.94 8.96 22.09
C ARG A 64 -16.31 9.88 23.15
N PHE A 65 -14.98 10.06 23.14
CA PHE A 65 -14.30 10.81 24.21
C PHE A 65 -14.35 12.33 23.99
N ILE A 66 -14.29 12.82 22.74
CA ILE A 66 -14.24 14.25 22.44
C ILE A 66 -15.63 14.77 22.10
N LEU A 67 -16.35 14.10 21.19
CA LEU A 67 -17.61 14.59 20.66
C LEU A 67 -18.84 14.09 21.44
N LYS A 68 -18.65 13.13 22.37
CA LYS A 68 -19.71 12.51 23.19
C LYS A 68 -20.86 11.95 22.36
N ARG A 69 -20.54 11.35 21.23
CA ARG A 69 -21.46 10.68 20.31
C ARG A 69 -21.12 9.20 20.26
N ASP A 70 -22.16 8.37 20.16
CA ASP A 70 -21.99 6.91 20.14
C ASP A 70 -22.96 6.35 19.09
N SER A 71 -22.47 6.22 17.86
CA SER A 71 -23.18 5.61 16.73
C SER A 71 -22.22 4.80 15.90
N ILE A 72 -22.42 3.48 15.92
CA ILE A 72 -21.61 2.54 15.12
C ILE A 72 -21.64 2.88 13.63
N LEU A 73 -22.78 3.36 13.11
CA LEU A 73 -22.91 3.71 11.71
C LEU A 73 -22.21 5.04 11.35
N GLU A 74 -22.14 6.02 12.27
CA GLU A 74 -21.29 7.20 12.10
C GLU A 74 -19.80 6.81 12.10
N ASN A 75 -19.38 5.93 13.01
CA ASN A 75 -18.02 5.44 13.08
C ASN A 75 -17.62 4.61 11.85
N ASN A 76 -18.53 3.79 11.34
CA ASN A 76 -18.34 3.10 10.06
C ASN A 76 -18.20 4.09 8.89
N MET A 77 -18.99 5.17 8.86
CA MET A 77 -18.88 6.20 7.83
C MET A 77 -17.53 6.94 7.89
N VAL A 78 -17.05 7.28 9.09
CA VAL A 78 -15.72 7.91 9.28
C VAL A 78 -14.61 6.97 8.80
N GLN A 79 -14.71 5.70 9.12
CA GLN A 79 -13.76 4.68 8.68
C GLN A 79 -13.77 4.55 7.16
N THR A 80 -14.94 4.43 6.53
CA THR A 80 -15.12 4.34 5.08
C THR A 80 -14.52 5.55 4.34
N ILE A 81 -14.79 6.78 4.80
CA ILE A 81 -14.20 7.98 4.19
C ILE A 81 -12.68 8.04 4.43
N GLY A 82 -12.23 7.63 5.62
CA GLY A 82 -10.83 7.67 6.02
C GLY A 82 -9.93 6.69 5.27
N SER A 83 -10.41 5.46 5.03
CA SER A 83 -9.67 4.42 4.31
C SER A 83 -9.52 4.74 2.83
N ALA A 84 -10.52 5.36 2.20
CA ALA A 84 -10.42 5.82 0.81
C ALA A 84 -9.20 6.72 0.57
N GLY A 85 -8.82 7.53 1.57
CA GLY A 85 -7.64 8.39 1.49
C GLY A 85 -6.33 7.63 1.38
N GLU A 86 -6.18 6.60 2.16
CA GLU A 86 -5.04 5.69 2.13
C GLU A 86 -4.91 5.00 0.77
N SER A 87 -6.01 4.47 0.26
CA SER A 87 -6.02 3.72 -0.99
C SER A 87 -5.77 4.58 -2.23
N VAL A 88 -6.23 5.84 -2.26
CA VAL A 88 -5.84 6.81 -3.30
C VAL A 88 -4.34 7.04 -3.28
N ALA A 89 -3.76 7.26 -2.10
CA ALA A 89 -2.33 7.45 -1.94
C ALA A 89 -1.57 6.21 -2.40
N ALA A 90 -1.97 5.00 -1.98
CA ALA A 90 -1.36 3.75 -2.36
C ALA A 90 -1.30 3.56 -3.90
N GLY A 91 -2.39 3.86 -4.60
CA GLY A 91 -2.41 3.79 -6.06
C GLY A 91 -1.52 4.81 -6.74
N ALA A 92 -1.51 6.06 -6.27
CA ALA A 92 -0.76 7.16 -6.87
C ALA A 92 0.77 7.00 -6.74
N ILE A 93 1.25 6.66 -5.53
CA ILE A 93 2.69 6.60 -5.23
C ILE A 93 3.43 5.43 -5.89
N PHE A 94 2.73 4.42 -6.38
CA PHE A 94 3.37 3.28 -7.04
C PHE A 94 3.78 3.58 -8.48
N THR A 95 3.22 4.61 -9.09
CA THR A 95 3.45 4.93 -10.50
C THR A 95 3.91 6.37 -10.73
N LEU A 96 3.19 7.36 -10.19
CA LEU A 96 3.37 8.77 -10.53
C LEU A 96 4.75 9.37 -10.14
N PRO A 97 5.47 8.92 -9.10
CA PRO A 97 6.83 9.40 -8.84
C PRO A 97 7.80 9.18 -10.00
N ALA A 98 7.52 8.23 -10.92
CA ALA A 98 8.32 8.06 -12.13
C ALA A 98 8.37 9.32 -13.01
N LEU A 99 7.28 10.11 -13.04
CA LEU A 99 7.23 11.38 -13.76
C LEU A 99 8.22 12.40 -13.20
N PHE A 100 8.31 12.50 -11.87
CA PHE A 100 9.27 13.38 -11.20
C PHE A 100 10.72 12.94 -11.46
N MET A 101 10.98 11.63 -11.45
CA MET A 101 12.31 11.09 -11.75
C MET A 101 12.74 11.43 -13.18
N TRP A 102 11.82 11.32 -14.16
CA TRP A 102 12.10 11.73 -15.54
C TRP A 102 12.27 13.24 -15.69
N ALA A 103 11.54 14.03 -14.90
CA ALA A 103 11.73 15.49 -14.89
C ALA A 103 13.11 15.88 -14.32
N GLN A 104 13.58 15.21 -13.27
CA GLN A 104 14.93 15.38 -12.73
C GLN A 104 16.03 15.01 -13.75
N GLU A 105 15.77 14.03 -14.61
CA GLU A 105 16.65 13.62 -15.70
C GLU A 105 16.54 14.54 -16.95
N GLY A 106 15.62 15.51 -16.94
CA GLY A 106 15.39 16.44 -18.04
C GLY A 106 14.68 15.82 -19.25
N LEU A 107 14.05 14.68 -19.11
CA LEU A 107 13.35 13.96 -20.18
C LEU A 107 11.94 14.50 -20.43
N VAL A 108 11.26 14.95 -19.38
CA VAL A 108 9.88 15.46 -19.40
C VAL A 108 9.75 16.69 -18.51
N ALA A 109 8.66 17.46 -18.67
CA ALA A 109 8.32 18.51 -17.71
C ALA A 109 7.86 17.91 -16.38
N GLU A 110 8.08 18.63 -15.29
CA GLU A 110 7.59 18.21 -13.97
C GLU A 110 6.05 18.17 -13.96
N PRO A 111 5.42 17.08 -13.48
CA PRO A 111 3.97 16.97 -13.46
C PRO A 111 3.37 18.03 -12.54
N SER A 112 2.26 18.64 -12.90
CA SER A 112 1.61 19.62 -12.02
C SER A 112 0.85 18.94 -10.87
N MET A 113 0.72 19.63 -9.73
CA MET A 113 -0.10 19.12 -8.60
C MET A 113 -1.53 18.80 -9.02
N LEU A 114 -2.08 19.59 -9.95
CA LEU A 114 -3.42 19.39 -10.47
C LEU A 114 -3.51 18.15 -11.37
N GLU A 115 -2.50 17.88 -12.18
CA GLU A 115 -2.42 16.65 -12.98
C GLU A 115 -2.42 15.41 -12.11
N ILE A 116 -1.57 15.37 -11.07
CA ILE A 116 -1.52 14.27 -10.10
C ILE A 116 -2.87 14.11 -9.40
N GLY A 117 -3.45 15.22 -8.93
CA GLY A 117 -4.75 15.21 -8.26
C GLY A 117 -5.88 14.73 -9.16
N LEU A 118 -5.90 15.10 -10.44
CA LEU A 118 -6.91 14.65 -11.40
C LEU A 118 -6.75 13.16 -11.74
N ILE A 119 -5.52 12.66 -11.91
CA ILE A 119 -5.24 11.24 -12.10
C ILE A 119 -5.77 10.44 -10.90
N ALA A 120 -5.45 10.89 -9.69
CA ALA A 120 -5.90 10.28 -8.45
C ALA A 120 -7.43 10.34 -8.29
N LEU A 121 -8.05 11.49 -8.59
CA LEU A 121 -9.50 11.70 -8.50
C LEU A 121 -10.25 10.78 -9.47
N PHE A 122 -9.88 10.82 -10.74
CA PHE A 122 -10.58 10.03 -11.76
C PHE A 122 -10.35 8.53 -11.56
N GLY A 123 -9.12 8.11 -11.21
CA GLY A 123 -8.83 6.74 -10.84
C GLY A 123 -9.66 6.27 -9.64
N GLY A 124 -9.71 7.07 -8.57
CA GLY A 124 -10.45 6.74 -7.36
C GLY A 124 -11.95 6.66 -7.61
N VAL A 125 -12.55 7.65 -8.27
CA VAL A 125 -13.99 7.63 -8.56
C VAL A 125 -14.34 6.48 -9.52
N LEU A 126 -13.52 6.19 -10.55
CA LEU A 126 -13.73 5.04 -11.42
C LEU A 126 -13.66 3.72 -10.65
N GLY A 127 -12.72 3.56 -9.71
CA GLY A 127 -12.61 2.37 -8.86
C GLY A 127 -13.90 2.11 -8.08
N ILE A 128 -14.48 3.16 -7.50
CA ILE A 128 -15.77 3.10 -6.80
C ILE A 128 -16.89 2.70 -7.76
N LEU A 129 -17.03 3.42 -8.88
CA LEU A 129 -18.10 3.20 -9.85
C LEU A 129 -18.04 1.80 -10.47
N PHE A 130 -16.84 1.24 -10.68
CA PHE A 130 -16.66 -0.11 -11.20
C PHE A 130 -16.96 -1.20 -10.17
N MET A 131 -16.69 -0.94 -8.86
CA MET A 131 -16.97 -1.91 -7.81
C MET A 131 -18.45 -2.00 -7.44
N ILE A 132 -19.21 -0.91 -7.49
CA ILE A 132 -20.61 -0.88 -7.04
C ILE A 132 -21.48 -1.99 -7.68
N PRO A 133 -21.47 -2.20 -9.01
CA PRO A 133 -22.26 -3.29 -9.63
C PRO A 133 -21.82 -4.70 -9.18
N LEU A 134 -20.57 -4.85 -8.70
CA LEU A 134 -20.04 -6.12 -8.23
C LEU A 134 -20.44 -6.43 -6.77
N ARG A 135 -20.89 -5.43 -5.99
CA ARG A 135 -21.21 -5.57 -4.57
C ARG A 135 -22.17 -6.72 -4.27
N ARG A 136 -23.27 -6.81 -5.00
CA ARG A 136 -24.26 -7.87 -4.76
C ARG A 136 -23.70 -9.27 -5.00
N ALA A 137 -22.91 -9.43 -6.06
CA ALA A 137 -22.29 -10.71 -6.40
C ALA A 137 -21.25 -11.10 -5.34
N LEU A 138 -20.29 -10.21 -5.06
CA LEU A 138 -19.11 -10.54 -4.26
C LEU A 138 -19.38 -10.48 -2.74
N ILE A 139 -20.15 -9.50 -2.25
CA ILE A 139 -20.33 -9.27 -0.81
C ILE A 139 -21.58 -9.97 -0.28
N VAL A 140 -22.70 -9.97 -1.04
CA VAL A 140 -23.96 -10.55 -0.56
C VAL A 140 -24.07 -12.01 -0.94
N LYS A 141 -24.00 -12.36 -2.26
CA LYS A 141 -24.19 -13.74 -2.71
C LYS A 141 -23.04 -14.66 -2.29
N GLU A 142 -21.80 -14.18 -2.36
CA GLU A 142 -20.61 -14.95 -1.97
C GLU A 142 -20.19 -14.71 -0.49
N HIS A 143 -21.10 -14.26 0.37
CA HIS A 143 -20.81 -13.98 1.78
C HIS A 143 -20.13 -15.14 2.52
N GLY A 144 -20.50 -16.38 2.26
CA GLY A 144 -19.91 -17.56 2.87
C GLY A 144 -18.59 -18.03 2.26
N VAL A 145 -18.23 -17.49 1.08
CA VAL A 145 -17.02 -17.88 0.33
C VAL A 145 -15.91 -16.82 0.44
N LEU A 146 -16.30 -15.54 0.27
CA LEU A 146 -15.39 -14.41 0.38
C LEU A 146 -15.46 -13.82 1.79
N ALA A 147 -14.41 -14.09 2.56
CA ALA A 147 -14.34 -13.67 3.97
C ALA A 147 -14.20 -12.17 4.14
N TYR A 148 -13.47 -11.48 3.23
CA TYR A 148 -13.09 -10.09 3.38
C TYR A 148 -12.45 -9.83 4.76
N PRO A 149 -11.27 -10.40 5.04
CA PRO A 149 -10.77 -10.56 6.41
C PRO A 149 -10.59 -9.24 7.16
N GLU A 150 -10.20 -8.17 6.48
CA GLU A 150 -10.05 -6.85 7.10
C GLU A 150 -11.41 -6.18 7.33
N GLY A 151 -12.36 -6.33 6.40
CA GLY A 151 -13.72 -5.84 6.56
C GLY A 151 -14.46 -6.53 7.68
N GLN A 152 -14.28 -7.85 7.82
CA GLN A 152 -14.81 -8.61 8.96
C GLN A 152 -14.17 -8.14 10.27
N ALA A 153 -12.85 -8.06 10.34
CA ALA A 153 -12.15 -7.60 11.54
C ALA A 153 -12.54 -6.17 11.92
N CYS A 154 -12.74 -5.28 10.93
CA CYS A 154 -13.20 -3.92 11.15
C CYS A 154 -14.63 -3.89 11.75
N ALA A 155 -15.55 -4.70 11.21
CA ALA A 155 -16.91 -4.83 11.77
C ALA A 155 -16.88 -5.34 13.22
N GLU A 156 -16.09 -6.37 13.52
CA GLU A 156 -15.90 -6.89 14.86
C GLU A 156 -15.36 -5.82 15.84
N VAL A 157 -14.41 -4.99 15.37
CA VAL A 157 -13.87 -3.88 16.16
C VAL A 157 -14.91 -2.81 16.43
N LEU A 158 -15.73 -2.45 15.42
CA LEU A 158 -16.81 -1.46 15.56
C LEU A 158 -17.88 -1.96 16.55
N ILE A 159 -18.30 -3.21 16.43
CA ILE A 159 -19.30 -3.83 17.34
C ILE A 159 -18.75 -3.89 18.77
N ALA A 160 -17.52 -4.38 18.96
CA ALA A 160 -16.89 -4.42 20.28
C ALA A 160 -16.68 -3.00 20.88
N GLY A 161 -16.47 -2.01 20.02
CA GLY A 161 -16.39 -0.61 20.44
C GLY A 161 -17.71 -0.04 20.94
N GLU A 162 -18.82 -0.37 20.28
CA GLU A 162 -20.19 -0.02 20.72
C GLU A 162 -20.49 -0.62 22.11
N GLU A 163 -20.03 -1.83 22.38
CA GLU A 163 -20.20 -2.54 23.65
C GLU A 163 -19.25 -2.06 24.76
N GLY A 164 -18.39 -1.07 24.55
CA GLY A 164 -17.59 -0.40 25.58
C GLY A 164 -16.08 -0.72 25.60
N GLY A 165 -15.47 -1.13 24.48
CA GLY A 165 -14.06 -1.53 24.38
C GLY A 165 -13.03 -0.39 24.49
N THR A 166 -11.81 -0.71 25.01
CA THR A 166 -10.69 0.24 25.25
C THR A 166 -9.65 0.24 24.14
N LYS A 167 -9.94 -0.27 22.95
CA LYS A 167 -8.98 -0.54 21.87
C LYS A 167 -8.33 0.71 21.26
N ALA A 168 -9.03 1.86 21.27
CA ALA A 168 -8.53 3.14 20.76
C ALA A 168 -7.22 3.59 21.44
N SER A 169 -7.11 3.40 22.76
CA SER A 169 -5.92 3.79 23.51
C SER A 169 -4.65 3.06 23.03
N THR A 170 -4.78 1.87 22.47
CA THR A 170 -3.67 1.08 21.95
C THR A 170 -3.09 1.68 20.67
N VAL A 171 -3.95 2.13 19.74
CA VAL A 171 -3.53 2.81 18.51
C VAL A 171 -2.87 4.15 18.83
N PHE A 172 -3.51 4.97 19.70
CA PHE A 172 -2.93 6.26 20.12
C PHE A 172 -1.59 6.10 20.84
N ALA A 173 -1.42 5.04 21.64
CA ALA A 173 -0.13 4.76 22.28
C ALA A 173 0.95 4.43 21.25
N GLY A 174 0.64 3.59 20.27
CA GLY A 174 1.55 3.29 19.15
C GLY A 174 1.92 4.54 18.36
N LEU A 175 0.91 5.35 18.00
CA LEU A 175 1.09 6.62 17.28
C LEU A 175 2.02 7.58 18.05
N GLY A 176 1.76 7.81 19.34
CA GLY A 176 2.55 8.71 20.16
C GLY A 176 4.01 8.23 20.33
N ILE A 177 4.22 6.94 20.55
CA ILE A 177 5.56 6.36 20.71
C ILE A 177 6.35 6.45 19.39
N ALA A 178 5.74 6.12 18.25
CA ALA A 178 6.41 6.22 16.96
C ALA A 178 6.68 7.67 16.56
N ALA A 179 5.75 8.59 16.82
CA ALA A 179 5.93 10.01 16.57
C ALA A 179 7.13 10.55 17.36
N PHE A 180 7.22 10.24 18.65
CA PHE A 180 8.35 10.63 19.51
C PHE A 180 9.65 10.00 19.04
N TYR A 181 9.65 8.69 18.75
CA TYR A 181 10.80 7.96 18.25
C TYR A 181 11.36 8.57 16.96
N LYS A 182 10.48 8.75 15.95
CA LYS A 182 10.85 9.29 14.64
C LYS A 182 11.37 10.72 14.74
N PHE A 183 10.76 11.54 15.58
CA PHE A 183 11.22 12.91 15.81
C PHE A 183 12.63 12.96 16.41
N ILE A 184 12.94 12.06 17.35
CA ILE A 184 14.29 11.96 17.95
C ILE A 184 15.30 11.39 16.95
N ALA A 185 14.93 10.35 16.21
CA ALA A 185 15.83 9.68 15.27
C ALA A 185 16.20 10.59 14.09
N ASP A 186 15.19 11.07 13.36
CA ASP A 186 15.40 11.78 12.10
C ASP A 186 15.35 13.31 12.27
N GLY A 187 14.57 13.82 13.23
CA GLY A 187 14.50 15.26 13.50
C GLY A 187 15.70 15.75 14.30
N LEU A 188 15.92 15.20 15.49
CA LEU A 188 17.04 15.59 16.37
C LEU A 188 18.34 14.86 16.04
N LYS A 189 18.30 13.76 15.30
CA LYS A 189 19.43 12.91 14.91
C LYS A 189 20.28 12.40 16.09
N TRP A 190 19.62 12.02 17.18
CA TRP A 190 20.31 11.49 18.38
C TRP A 190 20.94 10.13 18.15
N PHE A 191 20.44 9.37 17.18
CA PHE A 191 20.99 8.11 16.71
C PHE A 191 20.65 7.94 15.22
N PRO A 192 21.46 7.17 14.46
CA PRO A 192 21.18 6.92 13.05
C PRO A 192 19.92 6.10 12.88
N SER A 193 19.12 6.38 11.86
CA SER A 193 17.94 5.58 11.50
C SER A 193 18.29 4.29 10.76
N GLU A 194 19.51 4.20 10.23
CA GLU A 194 20.05 3.01 9.56
C GLU A 194 21.38 2.61 10.19
N VAL A 195 21.55 1.31 10.45
CA VAL A 195 22.82 0.72 10.85
C VAL A 195 23.24 -0.25 9.75
N HIS A 196 24.35 0.03 9.10
CA HIS A 196 24.92 -0.78 8.02
C HIS A 196 26.34 -1.23 8.33
N THR A 197 26.71 -2.43 7.88
CA THR A 197 28.07 -2.96 7.98
C THR A 197 28.39 -3.89 6.80
N GLU A 198 29.57 -3.73 6.24
CA GLU A 198 30.13 -4.73 5.32
C GLU A 198 30.55 -5.97 6.11
N VAL A 199 30.36 -7.16 5.53
CA VAL A 199 30.72 -8.42 6.20
C VAL A 199 32.22 -8.69 6.02
N PRO A 200 33.03 -8.61 7.09
CA PRO A 200 34.48 -8.80 6.97
C PRO A 200 34.83 -10.18 6.41
N GLY A 201 35.70 -10.22 5.41
CA GLY A 201 36.16 -11.46 4.80
C GLY A 201 35.18 -12.09 3.76
N TYR A 202 33.99 -11.50 3.58
CA TYR A 202 33.02 -11.96 2.58
C TYR A 202 32.74 -10.85 1.57
N LYS A 203 33.58 -10.73 0.56
CA LYS A 203 33.55 -9.65 -0.43
C LYS A 203 32.20 -9.56 -1.13
N GLY A 204 31.61 -8.37 -1.15
CA GLY A 204 30.33 -8.08 -1.76
C GLY A 204 29.11 -8.35 -0.88
N ALA A 205 29.28 -8.90 0.33
CA ALA A 205 28.21 -9.05 1.30
C ALA A 205 28.15 -7.87 2.25
N GLY A 206 26.95 -7.35 2.47
CA GLY A 206 26.64 -6.33 3.46
C GLY A 206 25.40 -6.71 4.26
N PHE A 207 25.28 -6.19 5.47
CA PHE A 207 24.10 -6.32 6.31
C PHE A 207 23.70 -4.96 6.88
N GLY A 208 22.44 -4.66 6.87
CA GLY A 208 21.88 -3.43 7.43
C GLY A 208 20.56 -3.65 8.14
N LEU A 209 20.21 -2.71 8.98
CA LEU A 209 18.96 -2.65 9.73
C LEU A 209 18.47 -1.21 9.82
N ASP A 210 17.35 -0.90 9.18
CA ASP A 210 16.62 0.34 9.42
C ASP A 210 15.89 0.22 10.75
N ILE A 211 16.32 1.02 11.72
CA ILE A 211 15.76 0.97 13.07
C ILE A 211 14.56 1.89 13.21
N LEU A 212 13.51 1.61 12.39
CA LEU A 212 12.32 2.42 12.28
C LEU A 212 11.07 1.70 12.81
N PRO A 213 10.18 2.44 13.51
CA PRO A 213 8.94 1.87 14.09
C PRO A 213 8.02 1.21 13.07
N ALA A 214 7.82 1.86 11.91
CA ALA A 214 6.90 1.37 10.89
C ALA A 214 7.30 0.01 10.34
N LEU A 215 8.60 -0.22 10.11
CA LEU A 215 9.10 -1.48 9.56
C LEU A 215 8.86 -2.67 10.50
N ALA A 216 9.12 -2.49 11.80
CA ALA A 216 8.79 -3.50 12.80
C ALA A 216 7.28 -3.72 12.89
N GLY A 217 6.50 -2.65 12.79
CA GLY A 217 5.03 -2.68 12.75
C GLY A 217 4.50 -3.45 11.54
N VAL A 218 5.00 -3.16 10.33
CA VAL A 218 4.70 -3.89 9.09
C VAL A 218 4.97 -5.38 9.26
N GLY A 219 6.15 -5.74 9.77
CA GLY A 219 6.52 -7.13 10.00
C GLY A 219 5.57 -7.85 10.96
N TYR A 220 5.14 -7.16 12.03
CA TYR A 220 4.15 -7.71 12.96
C TYR A 220 2.79 -7.91 12.30
N ILE A 221 2.32 -6.96 11.48
CA ILE A 221 1.02 -7.03 10.78
C ILE A 221 1.03 -8.13 9.73
N CYS A 222 2.04 -8.16 8.84
CA CYS A 222 2.16 -9.16 7.77
C CYS A 222 2.39 -10.58 8.31
N GLY A 223 2.95 -10.71 9.53
CA GLY A 223 3.21 -11.98 10.18
C GLY A 223 4.50 -12.65 9.70
N PHE A 224 4.87 -13.72 10.42
CA PHE A 224 6.15 -14.40 10.24
C PHE A 224 6.35 -14.95 8.82
N LYS A 225 5.31 -15.55 8.23
CA LYS A 225 5.44 -16.24 6.93
C LYS A 225 5.85 -15.27 5.82
N VAL A 226 5.16 -14.15 5.70
CA VAL A 226 5.46 -13.12 4.67
C VAL A 226 6.80 -12.46 4.96
N SER A 227 7.04 -12.04 6.20
CA SER A 227 8.31 -11.42 6.62
C SER A 227 9.51 -12.32 6.36
N SER A 228 9.38 -13.65 6.59
CA SER A 228 10.47 -14.61 6.34
C SER A 228 10.76 -14.78 4.85
N TYR A 229 9.76 -14.77 3.97
CA TYR A 229 9.98 -14.82 2.53
C TYR A 229 10.66 -13.56 2.01
N MET A 230 10.24 -12.38 2.48
CA MET A 230 10.90 -11.13 2.13
C MET A 230 12.36 -11.11 2.60
N PHE A 231 12.61 -11.49 3.85
CA PHE A 231 13.96 -11.55 4.38
C PHE A 231 14.83 -12.58 3.65
N ALA A 232 14.28 -13.74 3.29
CA ALA A 232 14.98 -14.75 2.50
C ALA A 232 15.38 -14.23 1.12
N GLY A 233 14.54 -13.42 0.47
CA GLY A 233 14.89 -12.70 -0.75
C GLY A 233 16.08 -11.76 -0.55
N GLY A 234 16.08 -10.98 0.54
CA GLY A 234 17.20 -10.14 0.93
C GLY A 234 18.49 -10.93 1.15
N VAL A 235 18.42 -12.06 1.87
CA VAL A 235 19.57 -12.96 2.08
C VAL A 235 20.09 -13.49 0.75
N LEU A 236 19.20 -13.93 -0.14
CA LEU A 236 19.59 -14.41 -1.47
C LEU A 236 20.34 -13.32 -2.27
N ALA A 237 19.83 -12.08 -2.24
CA ALA A 237 20.46 -10.96 -2.92
C ALA A 237 21.83 -10.59 -2.32
N TRP A 238 21.87 -10.34 -1.00
CA TRP A 238 23.00 -9.70 -0.31
C TRP A 238 24.09 -10.70 0.13
N PHE A 239 23.74 -11.97 0.34
CA PHE A 239 24.68 -13.00 0.78
C PHE A 239 24.99 -14.09 -0.25
N VAL A 240 24.27 -14.10 -1.39
CA VAL A 240 24.55 -15.05 -2.46
C VAL A 240 24.90 -14.34 -3.76
N ILE A 241 23.94 -13.59 -4.33
CA ILE A 241 24.11 -13.04 -5.69
C ILE A 241 25.19 -11.94 -5.72
N MET A 242 25.15 -10.97 -4.77
CA MET A 242 26.15 -9.89 -4.73
C MET A 242 27.58 -10.40 -4.49
N PRO A 243 27.86 -11.31 -3.53
CA PRO A 243 29.18 -11.92 -3.41
C PRO A 243 29.62 -12.67 -4.67
N MET A 244 28.72 -13.38 -5.36
CA MET A 244 29.06 -14.01 -6.64
C MET A 244 29.49 -12.97 -7.69
N ILE A 245 28.76 -11.86 -7.81
CA ILE A 245 29.13 -10.76 -8.71
C ILE A 245 30.50 -10.18 -8.31
N ALA A 246 30.73 -9.93 -7.03
CA ALA A 246 31.98 -9.34 -6.52
C ALA A 246 33.20 -10.26 -6.71
N VAL A 247 33.02 -11.59 -6.57
CA VAL A 247 34.08 -12.57 -6.70
C VAL A 247 34.39 -12.89 -8.16
N PHE A 248 33.36 -13.17 -8.97
CA PHE A 248 33.55 -13.62 -10.36
C PHE A 248 33.59 -12.44 -11.37
N GLY A 249 33.02 -11.28 -11.04
CA GLY A 249 33.05 -10.08 -11.89
C GLY A 249 34.42 -9.39 -11.94
N GLY A 250 35.14 -9.36 -10.82
CA GLY A 250 36.53 -8.89 -10.75
C GLY A 250 36.80 -7.58 -11.54
N SER A 251 37.69 -7.67 -12.52
CA SER A 251 38.06 -6.57 -13.41
C SER A 251 37.15 -6.40 -14.63
N ALA A 252 36.06 -7.17 -14.74
CA ALA A 252 35.11 -7.03 -15.84
C ALA A 252 34.25 -5.76 -15.66
N VAL A 253 33.98 -5.06 -16.76
CA VAL A 253 32.96 -4.01 -16.83
C VAL A 253 31.66 -4.66 -17.26
N LEU A 254 30.72 -4.83 -16.34
CA LEU A 254 29.43 -5.44 -16.61
C LEU A 254 28.36 -4.35 -16.79
N PHE A 255 27.65 -4.36 -17.92
CA PHE A 255 26.55 -3.42 -18.14
C PHE A 255 25.46 -3.63 -17.09
N PRO A 256 24.89 -2.56 -16.47
CA PRO A 256 24.95 -1.16 -16.87
C PRO A 256 26.12 -0.33 -16.29
N ALA A 257 27.01 -0.92 -15.48
CA ALA A 257 28.17 -0.17 -14.96
C ALA A 257 29.10 0.29 -16.10
N LYS A 258 29.78 1.42 -15.86
CA LYS A 258 30.81 1.97 -16.74
C LYS A 258 32.23 1.74 -16.21
N VAL A 259 32.34 1.22 -14.99
CA VAL A 259 33.57 0.90 -14.29
C VAL A 259 33.62 -0.60 -13.98
N THR A 260 34.77 -1.11 -13.58
CA THR A 260 34.90 -2.53 -13.20
C THR A 260 34.10 -2.84 -11.95
N VAL A 261 33.71 -4.10 -11.75
CA VAL A 261 32.99 -4.55 -10.53
C VAL A 261 33.82 -4.26 -9.27
N THR A 262 35.16 -4.40 -9.36
CA THR A 262 36.07 -4.11 -8.25
C THR A 262 36.10 -2.62 -7.90
N GLU A 263 36.16 -1.74 -8.90
CA GLU A 263 36.10 -0.28 -8.70
C GLU A 263 34.75 0.13 -8.12
N LEU A 264 33.65 -0.36 -8.70
CA LEU A 264 32.29 -0.09 -8.23
C LEU A 264 32.12 -0.46 -6.76
N PHE A 265 32.65 -1.64 -6.35
CA PHE A 265 32.62 -2.07 -4.96
C PHE A 265 33.55 -1.25 -4.05
N ALA A 266 34.70 -0.83 -4.55
CA ALA A 266 35.64 0.01 -3.79
C ALA A 266 35.09 1.42 -3.50
N GLU A 267 34.31 1.99 -4.43
CA GLU A 267 33.73 3.33 -4.31
C GLU A 267 32.47 3.36 -3.46
N GLY A 268 31.57 2.39 -3.59
CA GLY A 268 30.26 2.42 -2.95
C GLY A 268 29.82 1.14 -2.23
N GLY A 269 30.75 0.21 -1.98
CA GLY A 269 30.50 -1.01 -1.20
C GLY A 269 29.41 -1.92 -1.78
N SER A 270 28.77 -2.68 -0.90
CA SER A 270 27.68 -3.58 -1.22
C SER A 270 26.46 -2.82 -1.79
N PHE A 271 26.20 -1.59 -1.35
CA PHE A 271 25.08 -0.78 -1.84
C PHE A 271 25.23 -0.42 -3.33
N ALA A 272 26.45 -0.12 -3.80
CA ALA A 272 26.71 0.13 -5.21
C ALA A 272 26.43 -1.09 -6.09
N LEU A 273 26.81 -2.30 -5.62
CA LEU A 273 26.48 -3.54 -6.31
C LEU A 273 24.97 -3.80 -6.37
N TRP A 274 24.29 -3.57 -5.25
CA TRP A 274 22.84 -3.69 -5.18
C TRP A 274 22.15 -2.74 -6.16
N SER A 275 22.47 -1.45 -6.12
CA SER A 275 21.83 -0.43 -6.95
C SER A 275 22.09 -0.62 -8.45
N THR A 276 23.27 -1.14 -8.82
CA THR A 276 23.69 -1.31 -10.20
C THR A 276 23.20 -2.62 -10.83
N TYR A 277 23.16 -3.72 -10.06
CA TYR A 277 22.86 -5.05 -10.62
C TYR A 277 21.61 -5.68 -10.02
N ILE A 278 21.54 -5.75 -8.69
CA ILE A 278 20.46 -6.49 -8.00
C ILE A 278 19.10 -5.85 -8.21
N ARG A 279 19.03 -4.53 -8.29
CA ARG A 279 17.78 -3.80 -8.56
C ARG A 279 17.12 -4.29 -9.87
N TYR A 280 17.89 -4.54 -10.93
CA TYR A 280 17.34 -5.05 -12.19
C TYR A 280 16.94 -6.53 -12.11
N ILE A 281 17.71 -7.36 -11.40
CA ILE A 281 17.35 -8.76 -11.13
C ILE A 281 16.05 -8.80 -10.31
N GLY A 282 15.98 -8.02 -9.24
CA GLY A 282 14.78 -7.88 -8.42
C GLY A 282 13.58 -7.35 -9.20
N ALA A 283 13.77 -6.36 -10.09
CA ALA A 283 12.72 -5.84 -10.96
C ALA A 283 12.14 -6.94 -11.88
N GLY A 284 12.99 -7.73 -12.54
CA GLY A 284 12.56 -8.88 -13.34
C GLY A 284 11.81 -9.93 -12.51
N ALA A 285 12.26 -10.15 -11.27
CA ALA A 285 11.61 -11.08 -10.35
C ALA A 285 10.22 -10.59 -9.91
N VAL A 286 10.08 -9.31 -9.51
CA VAL A 286 8.80 -8.71 -9.10
C VAL A 286 7.82 -8.66 -10.27
N LEU A 287 8.29 -8.27 -11.46
CA LEU A 287 7.50 -8.29 -12.69
C LEU A 287 6.89 -9.68 -12.93
N THR A 288 7.74 -10.71 -12.90
CA THR A 288 7.31 -12.09 -13.15
C THR A 288 6.37 -12.58 -12.05
N GLY A 289 6.68 -12.30 -10.77
CA GLY A 289 5.81 -12.64 -9.65
C GLY A 289 4.43 -11.98 -9.74
N GLY A 290 4.37 -10.71 -10.17
CA GLY A 290 3.12 -10.00 -10.42
C GLY A 290 2.32 -10.61 -11.57
N LEU A 291 2.98 -10.95 -12.69
CA LEU A 291 2.34 -11.61 -13.83
C LEU A 291 1.85 -13.02 -13.49
N ILE A 292 2.62 -13.81 -12.75
CA ILE A 292 2.19 -15.14 -12.29
C ILE A 292 0.95 -15.03 -11.42
N GLY A 293 0.93 -14.13 -10.42
CA GLY A 293 -0.22 -13.90 -9.56
C GLY A 293 -1.46 -13.48 -10.35
N LEU A 294 -1.29 -12.65 -11.39
CA LEU A 294 -2.37 -12.27 -12.29
C LEU A 294 -2.87 -13.49 -13.09
N LEU A 295 -1.98 -14.28 -13.69
CA LEU A 295 -2.35 -15.45 -14.51
C LEU A 295 -3.04 -16.53 -13.66
N GLU A 296 -2.60 -16.77 -12.43
CA GLU A 296 -3.24 -17.70 -11.50
C GLU A 296 -4.67 -17.25 -11.13
N SER A 297 -4.88 -15.94 -11.05
CA SER A 297 -6.17 -15.34 -10.76
C SER A 297 -7.10 -15.27 -11.99
N LEU A 298 -6.56 -15.35 -13.21
CA LEU A 298 -7.29 -15.12 -14.47
C LEU A 298 -8.54 -15.99 -14.66
N PRO A 299 -8.54 -17.31 -14.37
CA PRO A 299 -9.75 -18.14 -14.51
C PRO A 299 -10.89 -17.67 -13.59
N LEU A 300 -10.52 -17.25 -12.36
CA LEU A 300 -11.45 -16.72 -11.38
C LEU A 300 -12.03 -15.38 -11.84
N ILE A 301 -11.16 -14.52 -12.39
CA ILE A 301 -11.50 -13.20 -12.92
C ILE A 301 -12.53 -13.32 -14.06
N ILE A 302 -12.26 -14.17 -15.06
CA ILE A 302 -13.14 -14.37 -16.22
C ILE A 302 -14.51 -14.87 -15.76
N ARG A 303 -14.54 -15.82 -14.82
CA ARG A 303 -15.79 -16.34 -14.25
C ARG A 303 -16.57 -15.22 -13.55
N THR A 304 -15.91 -14.45 -12.67
CA THR A 304 -16.56 -13.35 -11.92
C THR A 304 -17.09 -12.26 -12.84
N PHE A 305 -16.31 -11.91 -13.87
CA PHE A 305 -16.72 -10.94 -14.88
C PHE A 305 -17.97 -11.42 -15.65
N HIS A 306 -18.01 -12.68 -16.07
CA HIS A 306 -19.16 -13.28 -16.76
C HIS A 306 -20.40 -13.29 -15.85
N ASP A 307 -20.23 -13.66 -14.57
CA ASP A 307 -21.34 -13.70 -13.61
C ASP A 307 -21.87 -12.28 -13.31
N ALA A 308 -20.98 -11.30 -13.16
CA ALA A 308 -21.34 -9.89 -12.97
C ALA A 308 -22.11 -9.31 -14.16
N LEU A 309 -21.73 -9.66 -15.39
CA LEU A 309 -22.47 -9.25 -16.59
C LEU A 309 -23.87 -9.88 -16.65
N GLY A 310 -24.04 -11.13 -16.19
CA GLY A 310 -25.33 -11.80 -16.10
C GLY A 310 -26.30 -11.18 -15.09
N ASP A 311 -25.78 -10.60 -14.00
CA ASP A 311 -26.57 -9.89 -12.99
C ASP A 311 -26.85 -8.42 -13.35
N PHE A 312 -26.22 -7.89 -14.39
CA PHE A 312 -26.44 -6.54 -14.91
C PHE A 312 -27.89 -6.41 -15.41
N GLY A 313 -28.73 -5.71 -14.67
CA GLY A 313 -30.11 -5.44 -15.04
C GLY A 313 -31.17 -6.05 -14.12
N GLN A 314 -30.84 -6.92 -13.19
CA GLN A 314 -31.81 -7.51 -12.24
C GLN A 314 -32.07 -6.63 -11.00
N ASN A 315 -31.63 -5.39 -10.98
CA ASN A 315 -31.80 -4.47 -9.86
C ASN A 315 -33.22 -3.91 -9.78
N GLY A 316 -34.14 -4.68 -9.21
CA GLY A 316 -35.39 -4.13 -8.66
C GLY A 316 -35.04 -3.15 -7.54
N ALA A 317 -35.70 -1.99 -7.48
CA ALA A 317 -35.53 -1.04 -6.39
C ALA A 317 -35.95 -1.71 -5.07
N SER A 318 -34.95 -2.11 -4.24
CA SER A 318 -35.24 -2.64 -2.92
C SER A 318 -35.72 -1.54 -2.00
N THR A 319 -36.72 -1.82 -1.20
CA THR A 319 -37.24 -0.91 -0.17
C THR A 319 -36.36 -0.90 1.08
N LEU A 320 -35.52 -1.92 1.26
CA LEU A 320 -34.68 -2.04 2.44
C LEU A 320 -33.44 -1.12 2.36
N ARG A 321 -33.17 -0.40 3.44
CA ARG A 321 -32.04 0.54 3.57
C ARG A 321 -30.70 -0.13 3.25
N THR A 322 -30.48 -1.33 3.75
CA THR A 322 -29.24 -2.12 3.61
C THR A 322 -28.99 -2.70 2.22
N GLU A 323 -29.94 -2.55 1.30
CA GLU A 323 -29.84 -3.02 -0.08
C GLU A 323 -29.78 -1.89 -1.11
N GLN A 324 -29.85 -0.63 -0.66
CA GLN A 324 -29.85 0.54 -1.54
C GLN A 324 -28.44 0.85 -2.01
N ASP A 325 -28.19 0.75 -3.31
CA ASP A 325 -26.98 1.18 -4.01
C ASP A 325 -27.22 2.48 -4.79
N LEU A 326 -26.15 3.11 -5.29
CA LEU A 326 -26.25 4.18 -6.28
C LEU A 326 -26.95 3.66 -7.54
N SER A 327 -27.74 4.52 -8.19
CA SER A 327 -28.52 4.12 -9.35
C SER A 327 -27.62 3.78 -10.54
N MET A 328 -28.01 2.77 -11.35
CA MET A 328 -27.27 2.39 -12.57
C MET A 328 -27.10 3.56 -13.54
N LYS A 329 -28.08 4.49 -13.58
CA LYS A 329 -27.99 5.69 -14.42
C LYS A 329 -26.85 6.59 -13.94
N THR A 330 -26.70 6.77 -12.62
CA THR A 330 -25.60 7.53 -12.02
C THR A 330 -24.25 6.86 -12.28
N LEU A 331 -24.17 5.53 -12.18
CA LEU A 331 -22.95 4.77 -12.45
C LEU A 331 -22.49 4.92 -13.89
N ILE A 332 -23.37 4.59 -14.84
CA ILE A 332 -23.06 4.66 -16.28
C ILE A 332 -22.74 6.10 -16.68
N GLY A 333 -23.57 7.07 -16.25
CA GLY A 333 -23.34 8.49 -16.54
C GLY A 333 -22.01 9.00 -15.96
N GLY A 334 -21.66 8.60 -14.73
CA GLY A 334 -20.39 8.93 -14.08
C GLY A 334 -19.18 8.33 -14.79
N ILE A 335 -19.26 7.05 -15.16
CA ILE A 335 -18.18 6.37 -15.92
C ILE A 335 -17.96 7.07 -17.26
N LEU A 336 -19.03 7.29 -18.03
CA LEU A 336 -18.93 7.96 -19.33
C LEU A 336 -18.39 9.39 -19.21
N PHE A 337 -18.84 10.12 -18.19
CA PHE A 337 -18.34 11.47 -17.92
C PHE A 337 -16.83 11.46 -17.64
N ILE A 338 -16.35 10.56 -16.78
CA ILE A 338 -14.92 10.49 -16.43
C ILE A 338 -14.08 10.07 -17.63
N ILE A 339 -14.51 9.07 -18.40
CA ILE A 339 -13.79 8.63 -19.61
C ILE A 339 -13.73 9.77 -20.65
N ALA A 340 -14.81 10.51 -20.83
CA ALA A 340 -14.84 11.68 -21.69
C ALA A 340 -13.93 12.80 -21.15
N ALA A 341 -13.90 13.03 -19.85
CA ALA A 341 -13.03 14.00 -19.19
C ALA A 341 -11.54 13.63 -19.34
N LEU A 342 -11.18 12.35 -19.14
CA LEU A 342 -9.82 11.85 -19.35
C LEU A 342 -9.32 12.09 -20.78
N TRP A 343 -10.20 11.99 -21.77
CA TRP A 343 -9.84 12.28 -23.15
C TRP A 343 -9.79 13.77 -23.45
N ALA A 344 -10.73 14.57 -22.91
CA ALA A 344 -10.93 15.95 -23.29
C ALA A 344 -10.03 16.94 -22.52
N LEU A 345 -9.53 16.58 -21.33
CA LEU A 345 -8.72 17.46 -20.50
C LEU A 345 -7.26 17.49 -20.97
N PRO A 346 -6.75 18.62 -21.45
CA PRO A 346 -5.38 18.72 -21.99
C PRO A 346 -4.29 18.56 -20.91
N MET A 347 -4.68 18.63 -19.63
CA MET A 347 -3.76 18.45 -18.48
C MET A 347 -3.39 16.99 -18.25
N ILE A 348 -4.21 16.06 -18.74
CA ILE A 348 -3.92 14.63 -18.66
C ILE A 348 -3.49 14.18 -20.04
N PRO A 349 -2.27 13.67 -20.22
CA PRO A 349 -1.74 13.36 -21.55
C PRO A 349 -2.32 12.04 -22.10
N LEU A 350 -3.64 11.98 -22.21
CA LEU A 350 -4.39 10.81 -22.69
C LEU A 350 -5.12 11.14 -23.99
N ASN A 351 -4.94 10.30 -24.99
CA ASN A 351 -5.77 10.32 -26.20
C ASN A 351 -7.00 9.41 -26.03
N ALA A 352 -7.91 9.41 -27.00
CA ALA A 352 -9.12 8.57 -26.97
C ALA A 352 -8.81 7.07 -26.77
N PHE A 353 -7.70 6.59 -27.35
CA PHE A 353 -7.26 5.20 -27.18
C PHE A 353 -6.78 4.93 -25.74
N GLY A 354 -6.02 5.84 -25.14
CA GLY A 354 -5.62 5.75 -23.73
C GLY A 354 -6.82 5.76 -22.78
N ALA A 355 -7.81 6.62 -23.04
CA ALA A 355 -9.05 6.65 -22.26
C ALA A 355 -9.85 5.33 -22.38
N LEU A 356 -9.87 4.73 -23.58
CA LEU A 356 -10.47 3.40 -23.79
C LEU A 356 -9.73 2.31 -23.02
N LEU A 357 -8.39 2.33 -23.01
CA LEU A 357 -7.59 1.38 -22.23
C LEU A 357 -7.89 1.51 -20.73
N VAL A 358 -8.03 2.75 -20.22
CA VAL A 358 -8.44 2.99 -18.83
C VAL A 358 -9.82 2.39 -18.54
N ALA A 359 -10.79 2.56 -19.44
CA ALA A 359 -12.13 1.99 -19.25
C ALA A 359 -12.09 0.45 -19.17
N VAL A 360 -11.41 -0.21 -20.12
CA VAL A 360 -11.36 -1.67 -20.23
C VAL A 360 -10.53 -2.28 -19.09
N PHE A 361 -9.28 -1.85 -18.93
CA PHE A 361 -8.39 -2.39 -17.89
C PHE A 361 -8.82 -1.95 -16.50
N GLY A 362 -9.37 -0.74 -16.36
CA GLY A 362 -9.90 -0.26 -15.09
C GLY A 362 -11.02 -1.15 -14.57
N PHE A 363 -12.01 -1.46 -15.39
CA PHE A 363 -13.11 -2.36 -14.98
C PHE A 363 -12.61 -3.79 -14.72
N PHE A 364 -11.73 -4.29 -15.59
CA PHE A 364 -11.12 -5.61 -15.42
C PHE A 364 -10.36 -5.70 -14.09
N PHE A 365 -9.45 -4.79 -13.81
CA PHE A 365 -8.66 -4.82 -12.59
C PHE A 365 -9.42 -4.42 -11.32
N ALA A 366 -10.47 -3.61 -11.42
CA ALA A 366 -11.39 -3.38 -10.31
C ALA A 366 -12.07 -4.69 -9.88
N THR A 367 -12.54 -5.49 -10.86
CA THR A 367 -13.15 -6.79 -10.60
C THR A 367 -12.16 -7.77 -9.95
N VAL A 368 -10.94 -7.83 -10.49
CA VAL A 368 -9.85 -8.66 -9.94
C VAL A 368 -9.55 -8.28 -8.51
N SER A 369 -9.24 -7.01 -8.29
CA SER A 369 -8.87 -6.46 -7.00
C SER A 369 -9.94 -6.74 -5.95
N SER A 370 -11.20 -6.40 -6.24
CA SER A 370 -12.31 -6.61 -5.31
C SER A 370 -12.49 -8.07 -4.89
N ARG A 371 -12.27 -9.02 -5.80
CA ARG A 371 -12.37 -10.44 -5.48
C ARG A 371 -11.15 -10.96 -4.73
N MET A 372 -9.94 -10.59 -5.17
CA MET A 372 -8.69 -10.97 -4.52
C MET A 372 -8.66 -10.51 -3.06
N VAL A 373 -9.05 -9.27 -2.81
CA VAL A 373 -9.14 -8.70 -1.47
C VAL A 373 -10.14 -9.46 -0.59
N GLY A 374 -11.23 -9.99 -1.18
CA GLY A 374 -12.17 -10.85 -0.49
C GLY A 374 -11.56 -12.15 0.04
N LEU A 375 -10.49 -12.64 -0.59
CA LEU A 375 -9.77 -13.86 -0.20
C LEU A 375 -8.58 -13.59 0.72
N ILE A 376 -7.77 -12.55 0.41
CA ILE A 376 -6.44 -12.37 1.01
C ILE A 376 -6.27 -11.07 1.81
N GLY A 377 -7.27 -10.19 1.82
CA GLY A 377 -7.21 -8.87 2.45
C GLY A 377 -6.63 -7.78 1.54
N SER A 378 -6.90 -6.50 1.88
CA SER A 378 -6.47 -5.33 1.11
C SER A 378 -4.95 -5.14 1.16
N SER A 379 -4.33 -5.38 2.30
CA SER A 379 -2.87 -5.27 2.49
C SER A 379 -2.05 -6.23 1.61
N ASN A 380 -2.66 -7.32 1.13
CA ASN A 380 -2.02 -8.29 0.24
C ASN A 380 -2.49 -8.18 -1.22
N ASN A 381 -3.23 -7.14 -1.57
CA ASN A 381 -3.75 -6.90 -2.91
C ASN A 381 -2.58 -6.70 -3.90
N PRO A 382 -2.49 -7.46 -5.01
CA PRO A 382 -1.38 -7.36 -5.95
C PRO A 382 -1.51 -6.15 -6.91
N VAL A 383 -1.77 -4.96 -6.36
CA VAL A 383 -1.99 -3.72 -7.14
C VAL A 383 -0.79 -3.40 -8.04
N SER A 384 0.44 -3.56 -7.52
CA SER A 384 1.65 -3.34 -8.31
C SER A 384 1.78 -4.30 -9.50
N GLY A 385 1.39 -5.57 -9.34
CA GLY A 385 1.36 -6.56 -10.44
C GLY A 385 0.36 -6.16 -11.54
N MET A 386 -0.82 -5.69 -11.15
CA MET A 386 -1.84 -5.19 -12.09
C MET A 386 -1.37 -3.93 -12.82
N ALA A 387 -0.71 -3.00 -12.11
CA ALA A 387 -0.11 -1.82 -12.71
C ALA A 387 1.00 -2.17 -13.71
N ILE A 388 1.91 -3.09 -13.37
CA ILE A 388 2.97 -3.57 -14.28
C ILE A 388 2.37 -4.18 -15.55
N ALA A 389 1.37 -5.05 -15.42
CA ALA A 389 0.71 -5.66 -16.57
C ALA A 389 0.08 -4.59 -17.48
N THR A 390 -0.59 -3.60 -16.89
CA THR A 390 -1.13 -2.44 -17.62
C THR A 390 -0.03 -1.68 -18.36
N LEU A 391 1.05 -1.33 -17.64
CA LEU A 391 2.16 -0.57 -18.24
C LEU A 391 2.79 -1.32 -19.40
N LEU A 392 3.06 -2.62 -19.26
CA LEU A 392 3.63 -3.43 -20.34
C LEU A 392 2.75 -3.43 -21.59
N VAL A 393 1.46 -3.73 -21.42
CA VAL A 393 0.52 -3.78 -22.54
C VAL A 393 0.36 -2.40 -23.17
N SER A 394 0.15 -1.36 -22.37
CA SER A 394 -0.01 0.01 -22.85
C SER A 394 1.25 0.52 -23.55
N THR A 395 2.44 0.21 -23.03
CA THR A 395 3.72 0.59 -23.62
C THR A 395 3.91 -0.07 -24.98
N LEU A 396 3.65 -1.38 -25.09
CA LEU A 396 3.76 -2.10 -26.35
C LEU A 396 2.78 -1.56 -27.41
N LEU A 397 1.55 -1.28 -26.99
CA LEU A 397 0.53 -0.73 -27.89
C LEU A 397 0.87 0.67 -28.37
N LEU A 398 1.29 1.59 -27.47
CA LEU A 398 1.67 2.95 -27.84
C LEU A 398 2.94 2.98 -28.71
N LYS A 399 3.93 2.15 -28.40
CA LYS A 399 5.15 2.04 -29.22
C LYS A 399 4.81 1.59 -30.65
N ASN A 400 3.93 0.60 -30.81
CA ASN A 400 3.50 0.14 -32.14
C ASN A 400 2.66 1.16 -32.92
N THR A 401 2.08 2.16 -32.25
CA THR A 401 1.34 3.26 -32.89
C THR A 401 2.20 4.49 -33.17
N GLY A 402 3.53 4.41 -32.96
CA GLY A 402 4.47 5.50 -33.22
C GLY A 402 4.56 6.56 -32.13
N ASN A 403 4.01 6.28 -30.93
CA ASN A 403 4.12 7.14 -29.75
C ASN A 403 5.22 6.62 -28.81
N ASP A 404 6.46 6.54 -29.29
CA ASP A 404 7.61 5.94 -28.62
C ASP A 404 8.54 6.96 -27.90
N GLY A 405 8.22 8.25 -27.98
CA GLY A 405 8.98 9.33 -27.35
C GLY A 405 8.60 9.57 -25.88
N ALA A 406 9.20 10.62 -25.29
CA ALA A 406 8.98 11.02 -23.90
C ALA A 406 7.49 11.24 -23.56
N MET A 407 6.70 11.81 -24.48
CA MET A 407 5.25 11.99 -24.28
C MET A 407 4.52 10.65 -24.23
N GLY A 408 4.94 9.65 -25.00
CA GLY A 408 4.40 8.29 -24.92
C GLY A 408 4.67 7.66 -23.54
N MET A 409 5.85 7.88 -22.97
CA MET A 409 6.20 7.41 -21.62
C MET A 409 5.31 8.06 -20.55
N VAL A 410 5.08 9.38 -20.63
CA VAL A 410 4.16 10.10 -19.73
C VAL A 410 2.74 9.58 -19.85
N THR A 411 2.25 9.37 -21.09
CA THR A 411 0.91 8.78 -21.34
C THR A 411 0.76 7.41 -20.70
N VAL A 412 1.76 6.55 -20.86
CA VAL A 412 1.72 5.18 -20.28
C VAL A 412 1.68 5.23 -18.76
N ILE A 413 2.54 6.03 -18.12
CA ILE A 413 2.54 6.17 -16.66
C ILE A 413 1.22 6.75 -16.15
N SER A 414 0.63 7.71 -16.88
CA SER A 414 -0.69 8.26 -16.50
C SER A 414 -1.79 7.20 -16.59
N ILE A 415 -1.81 6.36 -17.64
CA ILE A 415 -2.71 5.20 -17.74
C ILE A 415 -2.49 4.25 -16.56
N GLY A 416 -1.23 3.85 -16.33
CA GLY A 416 -0.86 2.96 -15.23
C GLY A 416 -1.23 3.52 -13.87
N GLY A 417 -1.04 4.83 -13.66
CA GLY A 417 -1.41 5.54 -12.43
C GLY A 417 -2.91 5.51 -12.16
N ILE A 418 -3.72 5.84 -13.17
CA ILE A 418 -5.18 5.79 -13.04
C ILE A 418 -5.63 4.37 -12.69
N ILE A 419 -5.12 3.36 -13.40
CA ILE A 419 -5.52 1.95 -13.19
C ILE A 419 -5.01 1.43 -11.83
N CYS A 420 -3.82 1.86 -11.39
CA CYS A 420 -3.31 1.54 -10.08
C CYS A 420 -4.22 2.08 -8.97
N VAL A 421 -4.68 3.33 -9.08
CA VAL A 421 -5.65 3.92 -8.16
C VAL A 421 -7.01 3.22 -8.24
N VAL A 422 -7.50 2.91 -9.46
CA VAL A 422 -8.74 2.11 -9.65
C VAL A 422 -8.67 0.78 -8.90
N ALA A 423 -7.58 0.04 -9.07
CA ALA A 423 -7.43 -1.27 -8.44
C ALA A 423 -7.30 -1.17 -6.91
N ALA A 424 -6.55 -0.18 -6.40
CA ALA A 424 -6.40 0.04 -4.97
C ALA A 424 -7.75 0.38 -4.31
N ILE A 425 -8.47 1.36 -4.87
CA ILE A 425 -9.77 1.80 -4.36
C ILE A 425 -10.83 0.70 -4.49
N ALA A 426 -10.91 -0.01 -5.62
CA ALA A 426 -11.90 -1.08 -5.77
C ALA A 426 -11.70 -2.22 -4.75
N GLY A 427 -10.45 -2.52 -4.41
CA GLY A 427 -10.13 -3.46 -3.34
C GLY A 427 -10.58 -2.95 -1.97
N ASP A 428 -10.22 -1.73 -1.62
CA ASP A 428 -10.51 -1.13 -0.32
C ASP A 428 -12.01 -0.95 -0.09
N ILE A 429 -12.73 -0.33 -1.03
CA ILE A 429 -14.19 -0.15 -0.91
C ILE A 429 -14.91 -1.50 -0.79
N SER A 430 -14.38 -2.59 -1.33
CA SER A 430 -14.98 -3.91 -1.16
C SER A 430 -14.89 -4.42 0.28
N GLN A 431 -13.80 -4.11 1.00
CA GLN A 431 -13.67 -4.35 2.45
C GLN A 431 -14.63 -3.48 3.24
N ASP A 432 -14.72 -2.21 2.92
CA ASP A 432 -15.57 -1.25 3.62
C ASP A 432 -17.07 -1.55 3.44
N LEU A 433 -17.48 -1.92 2.22
CA LEU A 433 -18.84 -2.38 1.96
C LEU A 433 -19.15 -3.71 2.65
N LYS A 434 -18.15 -4.57 2.87
CA LYS A 434 -18.31 -5.77 3.69
C LYS A 434 -18.48 -5.42 5.17
N THR A 435 -17.68 -4.49 5.68
CA THR A 435 -17.85 -3.95 7.03
C THR A 435 -19.28 -3.41 7.20
N GLY A 436 -19.72 -2.55 6.27
CA GLY A 436 -21.06 -1.98 6.28
C GLY A 436 -22.17 -3.04 6.17
N PHE A 437 -21.98 -4.08 5.37
CA PHE A 437 -22.92 -5.20 5.27
C PHE A 437 -23.06 -5.91 6.63
N LEU A 438 -21.97 -6.14 7.34
CA LEU A 438 -21.97 -6.81 8.65
C LEU A 438 -22.57 -5.95 9.76
N VAL A 439 -22.24 -4.64 9.80
CA VAL A 439 -22.79 -3.73 10.82
C VAL A 439 -24.17 -3.19 10.47
N GLY A 440 -24.64 -3.38 9.25
CA GLY A 440 -25.95 -2.93 8.79
C GLY A 440 -25.99 -1.46 8.32
N ALA A 441 -24.93 -0.95 7.71
CA ALA A 441 -24.90 0.38 7.10
C ALA A 441 -25.69 0.43 5.78
N THR A 442 -25.95 1.66 5.30
CA THR A 442 -26.59 1.91 4.02
C THR A 442 -25.53 1.96 2.91
N PRO A 443 -25.45 0.99 1.98
CA PRO A 443 -24.39 0.94 0.96
C PRO A 443 -24.29 2.23 0.14
N LYS A 444 -25.42 2.80 -0.28
CA LYS A 444 -25.45 4.07 -1.02
C LYS A 444 -24.75 5.21 -0.28
N LYS A 445 -24.89 5.28 1.06
CA LYS A 445 -24.24 6.33 1.86
C LYS A 445 -22.74 6.08 1.96
N GLN A 446 -22.31 4.82 2.11
CA GLN A 446 -20.89 4.45 2.08
C GLN A 446 -20.28 4.81 0.72
N GLN A 447 -20.90 4.45 -0.38
CA GLN A 447 -20.45 4.77 -1.74
C GLN A 447 -20.29 6.28 -1.97
N ILE A 448 -21.17 7.11 -1.41
CA ILE A 448 -21.02 8.57 -1.43
C ILE A 448 -19.87 9.01 -0.51
N GLY A 449 -19.76 8.40 0.67
CA GLY A 449 -18.68 8.64 1.61
C GLY A 449 -17.30 8.38 1.01
N GLU A 450 -17.16 7.25 0.30
CA GLU A 450 -15.93 6.89 -0.45
C GLU A 450 -15.57 7.96 -1.49
N ILE A 451 -16.54 8.42 -2.27
CA ILE A 451 -16.32 9.50 -3.26
C ILE A 451 -15.81 10.77 -2.56
N LEU A 452 -16.36 11.12 -1.38
CA LEU A 452 -15.88 12.27 -0.61
C LEU A 452 -14.45 12.04 -0.09
N GLY A 453 -14.12 10.85 0.39
CA GLY A 453 -12.77 10.48 0.81
C GLY A 453 -11.76 10.58 -0.34
N VAL A 454 -12.13 10.06 -1.52
CA VAL A 454 -11.34 10.18 -2.74
C VAL A 454 -11.09 11.64 -3.12
N ILE A 455 -12.12 12.49 -3.09
CA ILE A 455 -11.97 13.92 -3.42
C ILE A 455 -10.99 14.59 -2.44
N CYS A 456 -11.14 14.37 -1.14
CA CYS A 456 -10.27 14.97 -0.13
C CYS A 456 -8.82 14.51 -0.30
N SER A 457 -8.62 13.23 -0.52
CA SER A 457 -7.28 12.67 -0.73
C SER A 457 -6.66 13.12 -2.05
N ALA A 458 -7.42 13.16 -3.14
CA ALA A 458 -6.94 13.61 -4.45
C ALA A 458 -6.47 15.07 -4.45
N ILE A 459 -7.13 15.93 -3.67
CA ILE A 459 -6.69 17.32 -3.46
C ILE A 459 -5.37 17.35 -2.69
N ALA A 460 -5.20 16.49 -1.69
CA ALA A 460 -4.03 16.49 -0.82
C ALA A 460 -2.81 15.79 -1.46
N ILE A 461 -3.02 14.68 -2.20
CA ILE A 461 -1.93 13.81 -2.63
C ILE A 461 -0.92 14.51 -3.56
N GLY A 462 -1.39 15.40 -4.44
CA GLY A 462 -0.51 16.20 -5.29
C GLY A 462 0.47 17.03 -4.46
N SER A 463 -0.03 17.75 -3.45
CA SER A 463 0.78 18.56 -2.54
C SER A 463 1.73 17.71 -1.70
N ILE A 464 1.27 16.54 -1.21
CA ILE A 464 2.09 15.60 -0.44
C ILE A 464 3.24 15.07 -1.29
N MET A 465 2.98 14.67 -2.52
CA MET A 465 4.01 14.15 -3.43
C MET A 465 5.04 15.21 -3.77
N TYR A 466 4.63 16.46 -4.02
CA TYR A 466 5.55 17.58 -4.24
C TYR A 466 6.39 17.87 -3.00
N LEU A 467 5.78 17.91 -1.81
CA LEU A 467 6.49 18.11 -0.56
C LEU A 467 7.58 17.07 -0.35
N LEU A 468 7.26 15.79 -0.53
CA LEU A 468 8.18 14.69 -0.32
C LEU A 468 9.31 14.69 -1.36
N ASN A 469 9.00 15.01 -2.64
CA ASN A 469 10.02 15.17 -3.67
C ASN A 469 10.95 16.33 -3.38
N SER A 470 10.41 17.48 -2.95
CA SER A 470 11.21 18.67 -2.63
C SER A 470 12.09 18.48 -1.41
N ALA A 471 11.63 17.69 -0.42
CA ALA A 471 12.39 17.43 0.80
C ALA A 471 13.58 16.49 0.58
N TRP A 472 13.39 15.40 -0.18
CA TRP A 472 14.38 14.32 -0.27
C TRP A 472 14.67 13.84 -1.70
N GLY A 473 13.80 14.11 -2.65
CA GLY A 473 13.90 13.59 -4.01
C GLY A 473 13.58 12.10 -4.12
N TYR A 474 12.81 11.74 -5.15
CA TYR A 474 12.50 10.33 -5.38
C TYR A 474 13.72 9.56 -5.90
N GLY A 475 13.92 8.35 -5.39
CA GLY A 475 15.07 7.51 -5.71
C GLY A 475 16.29 7.75 -4.83
N SER A 476 16.22 8.70 -3.86
CA SER A 476 17.24 8.91 -2.84
C SER A 476 17.28 7.78 -1.81
N ALA A 477 18.26 7.80 -0.91
CA ALA A 477 18.35 6.86 0.21
C ALA A 477 17.17 7.04 1.19
N GLU A 478 16.76 8.29 1.43
CA GLU A 478 15.65 8.64 2.32
C GLU A 478 14.29 8.31 1.70
N LEU A 479 14.17 8.39 0.37
CA LEU A 479 12.91 8.17 -0.35
C LEU A 479 13.11 7.30 -1.61
N PRO A 480 13.40 6.01 -1.46
CA PRO A 480 13.79 5.12 -2.57
C PRO A 480 12.72 4.95 -3.65
N ALA A 481 11.44 5.15 -3.32
CA ALA A 481 10.27 4.97 -4.19
C ALA A 481 10.33 3.67 -5.03
N PRO A 482 10.48 2.48 -4.40
CA PRO A 482 10.87 1.26 -5.10
C PRO A 482 9.88 0.82 -6.18
N GLN A 483 8.58 0.95 -5.94
CA GLN A 483 7.56 0.58 -6.92
C GLN A 483 7.57 1.52 -8.13
N ALA A 484 7.64 2.84 -7.90
CA ALA A 484 7.69 3.81 -9.00
C ALA A 484 8.98 3.70 -9.81
N MET A 485 10.10 3.40 -9.16
CA MET A 485 11.36 3.11 -9.84
C MET A 485 11.23 1.87 -10.73
N LEU A 486 10.56 0.82 -10.27
CA LEU A 486 10.26 -0.36 -11.06
C LEU A 486 9.39 -0.01 -12.29
N MET A 487 8.32 0.77 -12.08
CA MET A 487 7.43 1.19 -13.17
C MET A 487 8.19 2.03 -14.22
N LYS A 488 9.04 2.97 -13.75
CA LYS A 488 9.95 3.75 -14.61
C LYS A 488 10.82 2.83 -15.47
N MET A 489 11.50 1.86 -14.84
CA MET A 489 12.39 0.93 -15.55
C MET A 489 11.65 0.08 -16.59
N VAL A 490 10.43 -0.36 -16.28
CA VAL A 490 9.62 -1.16 -17.21
C VAL A 490 9.27 -0.34 -18.45
N VAL A 491 8.81 0.89 -18.28
CA VAL A 491 8.43 1.77 -19.39
C VAL A 491 9.65 2.15 -20.24
N GLU A 492 10.75 2.60 -19.62
CA GLU A 492 11.99 2.92 -20.32
C GLU A 492 12.54 1.73 -21.09
N GLY A 493 12.52 0.57 -20.47
CA GLY A 493 13.07 -0.61 -21.10
C GLY A 493 12.36 -1.03 -22.36
N VAL A 494 11.05 -0.90 -22.39
CA VAL A 494 10.26 -1.20 -23.58
C VAL A 494 10.34 -0.07 -24.60
N MET A 495 10.24 1.20 -24.17
CA MET A 495 10.26 2.37 -25.08
C MET A 495 11.65 2.62 -25.67
N LEU A 496 12.68 2.72 -24.84
CA LEU A 496 14.03 3.12 -25.24
C LEU A 496 14.94 1.94 -25.59
N GLY A 497 14.60 0.73 -25.19
CA GLY A 497 15.38 -0.47 -25.47
C GLY A 497 16.69 -0.60 -24.65
N ASN A 498 16.92 0.24 -23.66
CA ASN A 498 18.18 0.36 -22.92
C ASN A 498 18.21 -0.46 -21.60
N LEU A 499 17.36 -1.46 -21.46
CA LEU A 499 17.36 -2.31 -20.26
C LEU A 499 18.53 -3.31 -20.29
N PRO A 500 19.14 -3.60 -19.13
CA PRO A 500 20.05 -4.72 -18.98
C PRO A 500 19.28 -6.05 -18.96
N TRP A 501 18.78 -6.46 -20.13
CA TRP A 501 17.91 -7.62 -20.30
C TRP A 501 18.45 -8.88 -19.65
N ASN A 502 19.78 -9.09 -19.67
CA ASN A 502 20.40 -10.24 -19.02
C ASN A 502 20.09 -10.27 -17.52
N LEU A 503 20.19 -9.14 -16.82
CA LEU A 503 19.88 -9.05 -15.39
C LEU A 503 18.38 -9.22 -15.12
N VAL A 504 17.54 -8.60 -15.95
CA VAL A 504 16.08 -8.74 -15.86
C VAL A 504 15.68 -10.21 -16.06
N LEU A 505 16.23 -10.89 -17.08
CA LEU A 505 15.95 -12.31 -17.36
C LEU A 505 16.43 -13.23 -16.23
N ILE A 506 17.54 -12.94 -15.56
CA ILE A 506 17.96 -13.67 -14.35
C ILE A 506 16.84 -13.60 -13.31
N GLY A 507 16.27 -12.42 -13.06
CA GLY A 507 15.14 -12.24 -12.16
C GLY A 507 13.89 -13.03 -12.60
N VAL A 508 13.57 -12.98 -13.89
CA VAL A 508 12.45 -13.74 -14.48
C VAL A 508 12.60 -15.23 -14.22
N PHE A 509 13.75 -15.81 -14.58
CA PHE A 509 13.97 -17.26 -14.41
C PHE A 509 14.10 -17.68 -12.94
N LEU A 510 14.65 -16.82 -12.08
CA LEU A 510 14.64 -17.02 -10.63
C LEU A 510 13.21 -17.14 -10.10
N SER A 511 12.32 -16.25 -10.54
CA SER A 511 10.91 -16.27 -10.16
C SER A 511 10.17 -17.50 -10.70
N LEU A 512 10.43 -17.89 -11.94
CA LEU A 512 9.86 -19.12 -12.50
C LEU A 512 10.32 -20.36 -11.72
N ALA A 513 11.59 -20.42 -11.34
CA ALA A 513 12.11 -21.53 -10.51
C ALA A 513 11.41 -21.57 -9.14
N MET A 514 11.26 -20.41 -8.48
CA MET A 514 10.53 -20.31 -7.22
C MET A 514 9.06 -20.74 -7.36
N TRP A 515 8.40 -20.34 -8.43
CA TRP A 515 7.02 -20.73 -8.71
C TRP A 515 6.86 -22.25 -8.89
N ILE A 516 7.74 -22.87 -9.65
CA ILE A 516 7.77 -24.34 -9.85
C ILE A 516 7.96 -25.06 -8.51
N LEU A 517 8.75 -24.49 -7.59
CA LEU A 517 8.97 -25.03 -6.24
C LEU A 517 7.82 -24.75 -5.26
N GLY A 518 6.76 -24.04 -5.70
CA GLY A 518 5.62 -23.67 -4.83
C GLY A 518 5.95 -22.59 -3.79
N ILE A 519 7.01 -21.80 -4.01
CA ILE A 519 7.40 -20.69 -3.12
C ILE A 519 6.60 -19.45 -3.52
N PRO A 520 6.07 -18.66 -2.57
CA PRO A 520 5.40 -17.38 -2.85
C PRO A 520 6.35 -16.39 -3.52
N VAL A 521 6.26 -16.30 -4.85
CA VAL A 521 7.21 -15.57 -5.68
C VAL A 521 7.30 -14.10 -5.31
N LEU A 522 6.15 -13.42 -5.19
CA LEU A 522 6.11 -11.97 -5.01
C LEU A 522 6.81 -11.51 -3.73
N ALA A 523 6.60 -12.20 -2.61
CA ALA A 523 7.22 -11.85 -1.34
C ALA A 523 8.75 -11.99 -1.38
N VAL A 524 9.26 -13.07 -1.97
CA VAL A 524 10.72 -13.28 -2.15
C VAL A 524 11.29 -12.27 -3.14
N ALA A 525 10.60 -12.03 -4.25
CA ALA A 525 11.01 -11.08 -5.28
C ALA A 525 11.14 -9.64 -4.74
N ILE A 526 10.18 -9.20 -3.90
CA ILE A 526 10.25 -7.91 -3.19
C ILE A 526 11.49 -7.88 -2.30
N GLY A 527 11.77 -8.97 -1.58
CA GLY A 527 12.96 -9.08 -0.74
C GLY A 527 14.28 -9.01 -1.51
N VAL A 528 14.33 -9.59 -2.73
CA VAL A 528 15.50 -9.45 -3.63
C VAL A 528 15.64 -8.00 -4.11
N TYR A 529 14.51 -7.35 -4.45
CA TYR A 529 14.48 -6.01 -4.99
C TYR A 529 14.82 -4.94 -3.94
N LEU A 530 14.27 -5.07 -2.72
CA LEU A 530 14.53 -4.14 -1.64
C LEU A 530 15.94 -4.34 -1.04
N PRO A 531 16.59 -3.26 -0.59
CA PRO A 531 17.79 -3.40 0.23
C PRO A 531 17.49 -4.21 1.50
N ILE A 532 18.48 -5.01 1.96
CA ILE A 532 18.30 -5.88 3.12
C ILE A 532 17.99 -5.11 4.41
N HIS A 533 18.48 -3.88 4.54
CA HIS A 533 18.24 -3.04 5.72
C HIS A 533 16.74 -2.74 5.92
N LEU A 534 15.92 -2.75 4.86
CA LEU A 534 14.45 -2.60 4.95
C LEU A 534 13.76 -3.92 5.32
N SER A 535 14.22 -5.06 4.79
CA SER A 535 13.60 -6.35 5.06
C SER A 535 13.96 -6.95 6.43
N ALA A 536 15.11 -6.58 7.00
CA ALA A 536 15.57 -7.07 8.30
C ALA A 536 14.65 -6.66 9.46
N PRO A 537 14.26 -5.40 9.66
CA PRO A 537 13.34 -5.01 10.72
C PRO A 537 11.91 -5.57 10.51
N ILE A 538 11.48 -5.76 9.26
CA ILE A 538 10.23 -6.46 8.94
C ILE A 538 10.29 -7.91 9.48
N MET A 539 11.44 -8.59 9.31
CA MET A 539 11.64 -9.91 9.89
C MET A 539 11.63 -9.91 11.42
N VAL A 540 12.18 -8.87 12.07
CA VAL A 540 12.11 -8.72 13.53
C VAL A 540 10.65 -8.65 14.00
N GLY A 541 9.80 -7.84 13.36
CA GLY A 541 8.36 -7.76 13.64
C GLY A 541 7.65 -9.10 13.42
N GLY A 542 7.96 -9.79 12.33
CA GLY A 542 7.44 -11.11 12.02
C GLY A 542 7.84 -12.19 13.03
N LEU A 543 9.08 -12.17 13.51
CA LEU A 543 9.56 -13.06 14.58
C LEU A 543 8.83 -12.79 15.90
N LEU A 544 8.64 -11.53 16.26
CA LEU A 544 7.84 -11.17 17.44
C LEU A 544 6.41 -11.70 17.33
N ARG A 545 5.77 -11.56 16.16
CA ARG A 545 4.43 -12.11 15.90
C ARG A 545 4.41 -13.61 16.10
N ARG A 546 5.35 -14.35 15.51
CA ARG A 546 5.47 -15.81 15.68
C ARG A 546 5.67 -16.19 17.16
N TYR A 547 6.53 -15.46 17.87
CA TYR A 547 6.75 -15.68 19.29
C TYR A 547 5.46 -15.49 20.10
N MET A 548 4.68 -14.44 19.80
CA MET A 548 3.39 -14.22 20.47
C MET A 548 2.41 -15.34 20.17
N GLU A 549 2.30 -15.75 18.90
CA GLU A 549 1.38 -16.83 18.49
C GLU A 549 1.76 -18.22 19.01
N SER A 550 3.02 -18.46 19.33
CA SER A 550 3.53 -19.74 19.88
C SER A 550 3.32 -19.89 21.39
N ARG A 551 2.88 -18.84 22.08
CA ARG A 551 2.63 -18.88 23.51
C ARG A 551 1.38 -19.71 23.86
N ASN A 552 1.38 -20.24 25.07
CA ASN A 552 0.20 -20.93 25.61
C ASN A 552 -0.85 -19.88 26.00
N PHE A 553 -2.04 -20.02 25.46
CA PHE A 553 -3.23 -19.22 25.76
C PHE A 553 -4.28 -20.09 26.45
N ALA A 554 -5.10 -19.49 27.30
CA ALA A 554 -6.17 -20.19 27.98
C ALA A 554 -7.29 -20.61 27.00
N ASP A 555 -7.56 -19.72 26.01
CA ASP A 555 -8.56 -19.95 24.98
C ASP A 555 -8.19 -19.22 23.65
N ALA A 556 -9.00 -19.47 22.62
CA ALA A 556 -8.81 -18.83 21.31
C ALA A 556 -9.08 -17.32 21.34
N ALA A 557 -9.96 -16.85 22.21
CA ALA A 557 -10.28 -15.43 22.36
C ALA A 557 -9.10 -14.64 22.94
N GLU A 558 -8.43 -15.19 23.98
CA GLU A 558 -7.21 -14.61 24.56
C GLU A 558 -6.11 -14.47 23.49
N ARG A 559 -5.92 -15.52 22.66
CA ARG A 559 -4.96 -15.48 21.54
C ARG A 559 -5.30 -14.37 20.56
N THR A 560 -6.56 -14.31 20.12
CA THR A 560 -7.04 -13.30 19.15
C THR A 560 -6.87 -11.90 19.70
N ASN A 561 -7.27 -11.63 20.94
CA ASN A 561 -7.12 -10.32 21.58
C ASN A 561 -5.65 -9.89 21.71
N CYS A 562 -4.78 -10.81 22.09
CA CYS A 562 -3.35 -10.58 22.19
C CYS A 562 -2.75 -10.14 20.83
N VAL A 563 -3.02 -10.94 19.80
CA VAL A 563 -2.53 -10.70 18.44
C VAL A 563 -3.10 -9.40 17.86
N GLN A 564 -4.41 -9.18 17.99
CA GLN A 564 -5.09 -8.00 17.49
C GLN A 564 -4.62 -6.71 18.18
N SER A 565 -4.35 -6.75 19.49
CA SER A 565 -3.76 -5.60 20.19
C SER A 565 -2.39 -5.23 19.64
N GLY A 566 -1.56 -6.21 19.29
CA GLY A 566 -0.28 -5.95 18.61
C GLY A 566 -0.45 -5.37 17.21
N VAL A 567 -1.44 -5.82 16.45
CA VAL A 567 -1.78 -5.26 15.12
C VAL A 567 -2.21 -3.80 15.25
N LEU A 568 -3.13 -3.49 16.16
CA LEU A 568 -3.60 -2.13 16.41
C LEU A 568 -2.48 -1.20 16.86
N TYR A 569 -1.62 -1.68 17.76
CA TYR A 569 -0.45 -0.92 18.21
C TYR A 569 0.51 -0.64 17.06
N SER A 570 0.81 -1.64 16.24
CA SER A 570 1.68 -1.54 15.06
C SER A 570 1.11 -0.60 14.00
N SER A 571 -0.21 -0.59 13.78
CA SER A 571 -0.89 0.38 12.91
C SER A 571 -0.71 1.82 13.44
N GLY A 572 -0.76 1.99 14.77
CA GLY A 572 -0.41 3.27 15.42
C GLY A 572 1.05 3.67 15.16
N LEU A 573 2.00 2.72 15.26
CA LEU A 573 3.42 2.99 14.98
C LEU A 573 3.61 3.52 13.55
N ILE A 574 2.97 2.91 12.57
CA ILE A 574 3.05 3.31 11.17
C ILE A 574 2.47 4.70 10.94
N ALA A 575 1.28 4.96 11.49
CA ALA A 575 0.65 6.27 11.37
C ALA A 575 1.49 7.37 12.03
N GLY A 576 2.03 7.11 13.24
CA GLY A 576 2.86 8.06 13.97
C GLY A 576 4.17 8.40 13.25
N GLU A 577 4.86 7.39 12.73
CA GLU A 577 6.07 7.58 11.92
C GLU A 577 5.77 8.36 10.64
N GLY A 578 4.72 7.97 9.90
CA GLY A 578 4.33 8.65 8.67
C GLY A 578 3.97 10.12 8.88
N LEU A 579 3.23 10.45 9.95
CA LEU A 579 2.88 11.84 10.28
C LEU A 579 4.11 12.68 10.61
N ILE A 580 5.03 12.15 11.40
CA ILE A 580 6.28 12.87 11.69
C ILE A 580 7.17 12.95 10.46
N GLY A 581 7.20 11.91 9.60
CA GLY A 581 7.88 11.98 8.31
C GLY A 581 7.40 13.16 7.46
N ILE A 582 6.09 13.38 7.36
CA ILE A 582 5.52 14.55 6.66
C ILE A 582 5.90 15.87 7.37
N LEU A 583 5.85 15.91 8.72
CA LEU A 583 6.28 17.08 9.46
C LEU A 583 7.76 17.42 9.20
N LEU A 584 8.63 16.42 9.23
CA LEU A 584 10.06 16.61 8.95
C LEU A 584 10.31 17.05 7.50
N ALA A 585 9.51 16.57 6.54
CA ALA A 585 9.55 17.05 5.16
C ALA A 585 9.20 18.54 5.08
N ILE A 586 8.18 19.00 5.80
CA ILE A 586 7.83 20.43 5.87
C ILE A 586 8.99 21.24 6.44
N LEU A 587 9.57 20.78 7.56
CA LEU A 587 10.71 21.47 8.20
C LEU A 587 11.93 21.52 7.27
N ALA A 588 12.22 20.43 6.55
CA ALA A 588 13.31 20.37 5.57
C ALA A 588 13.11 21.39 4.43
N VAL A 589 11.90 21.50 3.89
CA VAL A 589 11.57 22.49 2.83
C VAL A 589 11.65 23.94 3.36
N MET A 590 11.40 24.14 4.66
CA MET A 590 11.52 25.45 5.31
C MET A 590 12.97 25.79 5.74
N ASP A 591 13.94 24.94 5.41
CA ASP A 591 15.35 25.09 5.83
C ASP A 591 15.54 25.14 7.36
N LEU A 592 14.62 24.51 8.11
CA LEU A 592 14.69 24.42 9.57
C LEU A 592 15.43 23.13 9.96
N ASP A 593 16.72 23.29 10.26
CA ASP A 593 17.55 22.18 10.76
C ASP A 593 17.42 22.05 12.27
N LEU A 594 16.92 20.90 12.73
CA LEU A 594 16.80 20.54 14.14
C LEU A 594 17.95 19.63 14.63
N ASP A 595 18.99 19.44 13.83
CA ASP A 595 20.09 18.51 14.09
C ASP A 595 20.82 18.82 15.42
N MET A 596 20.67 17.93 16.39
CA MET A 596 21.35 17.96 17.66
C MET A 596 22.42 16.87 17.80
N SER A 597 22.82 16.21 16.72
CA SER A 597 23.81 15.11 16.71
C SER A 597 25.17 15.49 17.31
N LYS A 598 25.54 16.79 17.27
CA LYS A 598 26.74 17.33 17.87
C LYS A 598 26.67 17.40 19.41
N THR A 599 25.46 17.47 19.97
CA THR A 599 25.23 17.58 21.41
C THR A 599 24.95 16.22 22.04
N ILE A 600 24.12 15.42 21.39
CA ILE A 600 23.73 14.08 21.83
C ILE A 600 23.86 13.14 20.63
N ASN A 601 24.74 12.14 20.75
CA ASN A 601 24.89 11.08 19.74
C ASN A 601 25.06 9.74 20.44
N LEU A 602 24.05 8.91 20.35
CA LEU A 602 24.03 7.56 20.92
C LEU A 602 24.77 6.54 20.05
N GLY A 603 25.11 6.90 18.81
CA GLY A 603 25.75 6.03 17.84
C GLY A 603 24.92 4.80 17.46
N ASN A 604 25.53 3.90 16.68
CA ASN A 604 24.85 2.69 16.18
C ASN A 604 24.35 1.77 17.30
N VAL A 605 25.15 1.58 18.36
CA VAL A 605 24.79 0.71 19.49
C VAL A 605 23.60 1.30 20.25
N GLY A 606 23.61 2.61 20.51
CA GLY A 606 22.50 3.29 21.15
C GLY A 606 21.21 3.19 20.32
N GLY A 607 21.31 3.39 19.00
CA GLY A 607 20.18 3.20 18.09
C GLY A 607 19.59 1.79 18.15
N LEU A 608 20.43 0.75 18.13
CA LEU A 608 19.97 -0.65 18.26
C LEU A 608 19.29 -0.92 19.61
N VAL A 609 19.79 -0.34 20.71
CA VAL A 609 19.15 -0.47 22.03
C VAL A 609 17.78 0.20 22.04
N VAL A 610 17.66 1.41 21.48
CA VAL A 610 16.38 2.13 21.40
C VAL A 610 15.39 1.37 20.51
N PHE A 611 15.86 0.76 19.40
CA PHE A 611 15.02 -0.09 18.56
C PHE A 611 14.56 -1.36 19.30
N ALA A 612 15.42 -2.00 20.04
CA ALA A 612 15.05 -3.15 20.88
C ALA A 612 13.97 -2.77 21.93
N LEU A 613 14.10 -1.59 22.54
CA LEU A 613 13.07 -1.05 23.43
C LEU A 613 11.75 -0.79 22.69
N LEU A 614 11.80 -0.27 21.48
CA LEU A 614 10.60 -0.11 20.62
C LEU A 614 9.92 -1.46 20.36
N VAL A 615 10.66 -2.49 19.97
CA VAL A 615 10.12 -3.85 19.78
C VAL A 615 9.49 -4.39 21.07
N ALA A 616 10.10 -4.09 22.23
CA ALA A 616 9.55 -4.43 23.53
C ALA A 616 8.20 -3.72 23.82
N THR A 617 7.96 -2.51 23.28
CA THR A 617 6.67 -1.84 23.42
C THR A 617 5.55 -2.57 22.65
N ILE A 618 5.84 -3.13 21.46
CA ILE A 618 4.89 -3.99 20.73
C ILE A 618 4.54 -5.22 21.59
N TYR A 619 5.55 -5.86 22.15
CA TYR A 619 5.36 -6.99 23.05
C TYR A 619 4.49 -6.62 24.26
N ALA A 620 4.73 -5.48 24.89
CA ALA A 620 3.93 -4.99 26.03
C ALA A 620 2.47 -4.72 25.65
N ALA A 621 2.22 -4.16 24.45
CA ALA A 621 0.87 -3.96 23.93
C ALA A 621 0.12 -5.29 23.74
N CYS A 622 0.79 -6.31 23.19
CA CYS A 622 0.25 -7.66 23.09
C CYS A 622 -0.11 -8.26 24.46
N GLN A 623 0.78 -8.12 25.44
CA GLN A 623 0.53 -8.62 26.80
C GLN A 623 -0.63 -7.89 27.50
N LYS A 624 -0.81 -6.59 27.24
CA LYS A 624 -1.95 -5.83 27.74
C LYS A 624 -3.26 -6.35 27.14
N GLY A 625 -3.29 -6.60 25.82
CA GLY A 625 -4.43 -7.21 25.15
C GLY A 625 -4.75 -8.62 25.66
N ARG A 626 -3.73 -9.40 26.01
CA ARG A 626 -3.88 -10.71 26.64
C ARG A 626 -4.63 -10.66 27.98
N LYS A 627 -4.38 -9.63 28.79
CA LYS A 627 -4.97 -9.45 30.14
C LYS A 627 -6.37 -8.81 30.10
N SER A 628 -6.74 -8.14 29.04
CA SER A 628 -8.08 -7.56 28.86
C SER A 628 -9.06 -8.70 28.54
N ARG A 629 -9.75 -9.20 29.55
CA ARG A 629 -10.93 -10.07 29.36
C ARG A 629 -12.07 -9.20 28.80
N PRO A 630 -12.92 -9.75 27.90
CA PRO A 630 -14.10 -9.07 27.42
C PRO A 630 -15.03 -8.62 28.54
#